data_8dde42560fd80b5e47728d7433b34f9d
#
_entry.id   8dde42560fd80b5e47728d7433b34f9d
#
_cell.length_a   1.000
_cell.length_b   1.000
_cell.length_c   1.000
_cell.angle_alpha   90.00
_cell.angle_beta   90.00
_cell.angle_gamma   90.00
#
_symmetry.space_group_name_H-M   'P 1'
#
loop_
_entity.id
_entity.type
_entity.pdbx_description
1 polymer ?
#
loop_
_entity_poly.entity_id
_entity_poly.type
_entity_poly.pdbx_seq_one_letter_code
_entity_poly.pdbx_strand_id
1 'polypeptide(L)'
;MNLNRKMTLLFGGIAVGTLVMLILISLYAFRSYSIASSTAHVRTAAEIVRVHLTESMIQGVIDKREQFLNRLIEVQGLRTARVVRSTHVNEQFGAGMNREMNADEIEKLVLADGQPRYEIRDEAGDSVFRGTIPFAASSRGTPNCLQCHKVSEGTVLGAVTMELSLTELKEKALTTVTWISVTMAMFAALSIVLARRLILPVGSTAQAVERAVQRALKGDFKGRVEKRTDDEIGQIASETNNLLTFLDDGLARISQRVVQLTGRTLRQDDNQLEVAIDMVNGLADASSFKQAIEEDETKAEIFDRFGRVLTEQFGVREFSIYETSGPKQLEPFMVDGVQGSPCRWCDPQILVRSDMCRAKRSGHTVDGLTQPGICYAFKQPDDTGETRRHYCVPIMQSGAVGSIVQLVVRESEAARFHAQVPYVNVYVREMAPVLEAKRLTETLRESSLRDAMTGLNNRRFLEEYVDTLVATARRRKIELAIMVLDIDYFKMVNDTYGHDAGDAVLKSLAAVLRTSVRASDMVIRFGGEEFLIVLQETEAENALRVAENIRATVADLKIQVGGAVLQKTISIGLAMFPEDSETFWQTVKFADVALYRAKDDGRNRVVRFRSEMWEGHADSY
;
A
#
# COMPACT_ATOMS: atom_id res chain seq x y z
N MET A 1 -17.09 -14.33 -25.98
CA MET A 1 -17.40 -15.79 -26.00
C MET A 1 -16.69 -16.42 -24.82
N ASN A 2 -17.42 -17.01 -23.87
CA ASN A 2 -16.86 -17.58 -22.64
C ASN A 2 -15.89 -18.73 -22.94
N LEU A 3 -14.82 -18.87 -22.14
CA LEU A 3 -13.79 -19.91 -22.27
C LEU A 3 -14.41 -21.30 -22.47
N ASN A 4 -15.43 -21.62 -21.69
CA ASN A 4 -16.17 -22.88 -21.78
C ASN A 4 -16.76 -23.15 -23.17
N ARG A 5 -17.28 -22.12 -23.86
CA ARG A 5 -17.86 -22.27 -25.21
C ARG A 5 -16.77 -22.45 -26.27
N LYS A 6 -15.62 -21.75 -26.10
CA LYS A 6 -14.45 -21.91 -26.97
C LYS A 6 -13.89 -23.34 -26.88
N MET A 7 -13.72 -23.85 -25.66
CA MET A 7 -13.18 -25.19 -25.41
C MET A 7 -14.13 -26.29 -25.90
N THR A 8 -15.44 -26.18 -25.67
CA THR A 8 -16.43 -27.15 -26.16
C THR A 8 -16.45 -27.19 -27.69
N LEU A 9 -16.36 -26.06 -28.37
CA LEU A 9 -16.30 -26.00 -29.83
C LEU A 9 -14.98 -26.57 -30.37
N LEU A 10 -13.86 -26.33 -29.72
CA LEU A 10 -12.56 -26.86 -30.10
C LEU A 10 -12.52 -28.39 -29.99
N PHE A 11 -12.87 -28.94 -28.82
CA PHE A 11 -12.88 -30.39 -28.61
C PHE A 11 -13.92 -31.08 -29.45
N GLY A 12 -15.11 -30.50 -29.61
CA GLY A 12 -16.13 -31.03 -30.52
C GLY A 12 -15.68 -31.04 -31.99
N GLY A 13 -15.05 -29.96 -32.44
CA GLY A 13 -14.50 -29.86 -33.80
C GLY A 13 -13.38 -30.86 -34.06
N ILE A 14 -12.45 -31.03 -33.10
CA ILE A 14 -11.38 -32.04 -33.22
C ILE A 14 -11.97 -33.44 -33.26
N ALA A 15 -12.93 -33.77 -32.38
CA ALA A 15 -13.56 -35.09 -32.34
C ALA A 15 -14.30 -35.44 -33.65
N VAL A 16 -15.04 -34.49 -34.20
CA VAL A 16 -15.72 -34.66 -35.48
C VAL A 16 -14.71 -34.78 -36.65
N GLY A 17 -13.69 -33.93 -36.67
CA GLY A 17 -12.64 -33.96 -37.69
C GLY A 17 -11.86 -35.27 -37.71
N THR A 18 -11.48 -35.80 -36.54
CA THR A 18 -10.79 -37.08 -36.42
C THR A 18 -11.69 -38.26 -36.84
N LEU A 19 -12.96 -38.22 -36.48
CA LEU A 19 -13.94 -39.25 -36.91
C LEU A 19 -14.07 -39.27 -38.42
N VAL A 20 -14.29 -38.12 -39.04
CA VAL A 20 -14.42 -38.02 -40.50
C VAL A 20 -13.14 -38.49 -41.20
N MET A 21 -11.97 -38.05 -40.73
CA MET A 21 -10.69 -38.47 -41.30
C MET A 21 -10.45 -39.97 -41.20
N LEU A 22 -10.77 -40.58 -40.07
CA LEU A 22 -10.62 -42.05 -39.89
C LEU A 22 -11.58 -42.85 -40.78
N ILE A 23 -12.82 -42.39 -40.94
CA ILE A 23 -13.77 -43.03 -41.88
C ILE A 23 -13.22 -42.98 -43.32
N LEU A 24 -12.73 -41.82 -43.76
CA LEU A 24 -12.17 -41.65 -45.10
C LEU A 24 -10.93 -42.54 -45.32
N ILE A 25 -10.03 -42.59 -44.35
CA ILE A 25 -8.82 -43.42 -44.40
C ILE A 25 -9.23 -44.91 -44.44
N SER A 26 -10.18 -45.34 -43.60
CA SER A 26 -10.68 -46.73 -43.56
C SER A 26 -11.30 -47.13 -44.85
N LEU A 27 -12.15 -46.29 -45.44
CA LEU A 27 -12.77 -46.58 -46.77
C LEU A 27 -11.72 -46.63 -47.86
N TYR A 28 -10.74 -45.72 -47.88
CA TYR A 28 -9.65 -45.79 -48.89
C TYR A 28 -8.77 -47.02 -48.73
N ALA A 29 -8.36 -47.34 -47.52
CA ALA A 29 -7.54 -48.52 -47.22
C ALA A 29 -8.27 -49.82 -47.62
N PHE A 30 -9.56 -49.90 -47.26
CA PHE A 30 -10.36 -51.05 -47.61
C PHE A 30 -10.51 -51.22 -49.14
N ARG A 31 -10.79 -50.10 -49.85
CA ARG A 31 -10.88 -50.15 -51.34
C ARG A 31 -9.56 -50.61 -51.96
N SER A 32 -8.44 -50.07 -51.51
CA SER A 32 -7.10 -50.41 -51.98
C SER A 32 -6.78 -51.90 -51.73
N TYR A 33 -7.05 -52.37 -50.49
CA TYR A 33 -6.85 -53.76 -50.11
C TYR A 33 -7.74 -54.70 -50.88
N SER A 34 -9.01 -54.38 -51.08
CA SER A 34 -9.97 -55.22 -51.85
C SER A 34 -9.54 -55.38 -53.30
N ILE A 35 -9.10 -54.29 -53.95
CA ILE A 35 -8.60 -54.35 -55.33
C ILE A 35 -7.32 -55.23 -55.43
N ALA A 36 -6.35 -54.96 -54.51
CA ALA A 36 -5.11 -55.74 -54.53
C ALA A 36 -5.31 -57.21 -54.23
N SER A 37 -6.16 -57.59 -53.28
CA SER A 37 -6.50 -58.96 -52.93
C SER A 37 -7.22 -59.64 -54.05
N SER A 38 -8.24 -58.99 -54.65
CA SER A 38 -9.00 -59.57 -55.79
C SER A 38 -8.11 -59.78 -57.04
N THR A 39 -7.20 -58.81 -57.31
CA THR A 39 -6.20 -58.95 -58.38
C THR A 39 -5.30 -60.16 -58.17
N ALA A 40 -4.80 -60.35 -56.93
CA ALA A 40 -3.96 -61.49 -56.59
C ALA A 40 -4.72 -62.82 -56.74
N HIS A 41 -5.97 -62.86 -56.25
CA HIS A 41 -6.82 -64.08 -56.40
C HIS A 41 -7.11 -64.44 -57.86
N VAL A 42 -7.51 -63.45 -58.67
CA VAL A 42 -7.77 -63.68 -60.10
C VAL A 42 -6.49 -64.14 -60.80
N ARG A 43 -5.35 -63.54 -60.51
CA ARG A 43 -4.05 -63.93 -61.11
C ARG A 43 -3.67 -65.37 -60.74
N THR A 44 -3.82 -65.74 -59.47
CA THR A 44 -3.53 -67.08 -58.98
C THR A 44 -4.47 -68.09 -59.65
N ALA A 45 -5.77 -67.80 -59.71
CA ALA A 45 -6.75 -68.66 -60.34
C ALA A 45 -6.51 -68.79 -61.86
N ALA A 46 -6.15 -67.71 -62.55
CA ALA A 46 -5.79 -67.78 -63.99
C ALA A 46 -4.55 -68.62 -64.23
N GLU A 47 -3.57 -68.59 -63.33
CA GLU A 47 -2.39 -69.45 -63.42
C GLU A 47 -2.74 -70.94 -63.23
N ILE A 48 -3.66 -71.27 -62.32
CA ILE A 48 -4.18 -72.62 -62.13
C ILE A 48 -4.87 -73.09 -63.42
N VAL A 49 -5.69 -72.23 -64.03
CA VAL A 49 -6.33 -72.54 -65.32
C VAL A 49 -5.28 -72.78 -66.40
N ARG A 50 -4.24 -71.93 -66.48
CA ARG A 50 -3.15 -72.11 -67.45
C ARG A 50 -2.44 -73.46 -67.29
N VAL A 51 -2.08 -73.80 -66.05
CA VAL A 51 -1.41 -75.08 -65.76
C VAL A 51 -2.29 -76.25 -66.16
N HIS A 52 -3.59 -76.26 -65.79
CA HIS A 52 -4.52 -77.31 -66.10
C HIS A 52 -4.78 -77.46 -67.61
N LEU A 53 -4.97 -76.37 -68.33
CA LEU A 53 -5.14 -76.36 -69.77
C LEU A 53 -3.92 -76.96 -70.48
N THR A 54 -2.73 -76.52 -70.03
CA THR A 54 -1.47 -77.02 -70.58
C THR A 54 -1.33 -78.52 -70.36
N GLU A 55 -1.60 -79.03 -69.17
CA GLU A 55 -1.54 -80.43 -68.83
C GLU A 55 -2.57 -81.21 -69.62
N SER A 56 -3.81 -80.70 -69.78
CA SER A 56 -4.88 -81.31 -70.57
C SER A 56 -4.55 -81.40 -72.07
N MET A 57 -3.81 -80.42 -72.60
CA MET A 57 -3.29 -80.42 -73.95
C MET A 57 -2.27 -81.57 -74.16
N ILE A 58 -1.34 -81.73 -73.21
CA ILE A 58 -0.31 -82.82 -73.28
C ILE A 58 -0.96 -84.19 -73.22
N GLN A 59 -1.95 -84.37 -72.37
CA GLN A 59 -2.63 -85.62 -72.15
C GLN A 59 -3.68 -85.94 -73.28
N GLY A 60 -3.90 -85.00 -74.19
CA GLY A 60 -4.87 -85.14 -75.27
C GLY A 60 -6.34 -85.10 -74.79
N VAL A 61 -6.61 -84.61 -73.61
CA VAL A 61 -7.95 -84.55 -73.00
C VAL A 61 -8.50 -83.10 -72.92
N ILE A 62 -8.02 -82.20 -73.76
CA ILE A 62 -8.38 -80.80 -73.80
C ILE A 62 -9.88 -80.55 -73.96
N ASP A 63 -10.61 -81.52 -74.53
CA ASP A 63 -12.07 -81.45 -74.69
C ASP A 63 -12.82 -81.43 -73.36
N LYS A 64 -12.20 -81.88 -72.26
CA LYS A 64 -12.78 -81.85 -70.92
C LYS A 64 -12.56 -80.51 -70.19
N ARG A 65 -11.92 -79.50 -70.81
CA ARG A 65 -11.61 -78.18 -70.19
C ARG A 65 -12.85 -77.45 -69.73
N GLU A 66 -13.99 -77.64 -70.38
CA GLU A 66 -15.23 -76.98 -69.93
C GLU A 66 -15.72 -77.55 -68.59
N GLN A 67 -15.57 -78.87 -68.38
CA GLN A 67 -15.89 -79.47 -67.08
C GLN A 67 -15.00 -78.92 -65.95
N PHE A 68 -13.73 -78.70 -66.26
CA PHE A 68 -12.82 -78.10 -65.30
C PHE A 68 -13.20 -76.65 -65.01
N LEU A 69 -13.47 -75.81 -65.99
CA LEU A 69 -13.90 -74.41 -65.80
C LEU A 69 -15.22 -74.34 -65.02
N ASN A 70 -16.19 -75.27 -65.28
CA ASN A 70 -17.43 -75.35 -64.53
C ASN A 70 -17.20 -75.76 -63.06
N ARG A 71 -16.25 -76.64 -62.74
CA ARG A 71 -15.87 -77.00 -61.39
C ARG A 71 -15.10 -75.86 -60.71
N LEU A 72 -14.33 -75.05 -61.44
CA LEU A 72 -13.61 -73.93 -60.94
C LEU A 72 -14.58 -72.84 -60.48
N ILE A 73 -15.72 -72.69 -61.14
CA ILE A 73 -16.78 -71.71 -60.73
C ILE A 73 -17.46 -72.13 -59.42
N GLU A 74 -17.38 -73.43 -59.00
CA GLU A 74 -17.86 -73.84 -57.66
C GLU A 74 -16.98 -73.39 -56.53
N VAL A 75 -15.78 -72.84 -56.80
CA VAL A 75 -14.92 -72.27 -55.80
C VAL A 75 -15.54 -70.95 -55.25
N GLN A 76 -15.63 -70.84 -53.95
CA GLN A 76 -16.28 -69.72 -53.26
C GLN A 76 -15.75 -68.36 -53.76
N GLY A 77 -16.67 -67.52 -54.23
CA GLY A 77 -16.36 -66.15 -54.66
C GLY A 77 -16.10 -66.03 -56.17
N LEU A 78 -15.84 -67.10 -56.88
CA LEU A 78 -15.69 -67.09 -58.34
C LEU A 78 -17.06 -67.21 -59.01
N ARG A 79 -17.44 -66.23 -59.81
CA ARG A 79 -18.76 -66.19 -60.49
C ARG A 79 -18.70 -66.76 -61.91
N THR A 80 -17.68 -66.38 -62.62
CA THR A 80 -17.45 -66.89 -63.98
C THR A 80 -15.96 -67.15 -64.20
N ALA A 81 -15.66 -68.14 -65.01
CA ALA A 81 -14.34 -68.41 -65.57
C ALA A 81 -14.48 -68.82 -67.01
N ARG A 82 -13.89 -68.14 -67.92
CA ARG A 82 -13.90 -68.45 -69.34
C ARG A 82 -12.54 -68.29 -70.00
N VAL A 83 -12.31 -69.03 -70.99
CA VAL A 83 -11.10 -68.96 -71.80
C VAL A 83 -11.48 -68.43 -73.17
N VAL A 84 -10.70 -67.47 -73.68
CA VAL A 84 -10.89 -66.94 -75.03
C VAL A 84 -9.62 -67.22 -75.84
N ARG A 85 -9.75 -67.74 -77.05
CA ARG A 85 -8.60 -68.06 -77.88
C ARG A 85 -8.22 -66.90 -78.78
N SER A 86 -6.93 -66.80 -79.06
CA SER A 86 -6.44 -65.85 -80.06
C SER A 86 -6.72 -66.39 -81.49
N THR A 87 -6.66 -65.50 -82.47
CA THR A 87 -6.78 -65.85 -83.90
C THR A 87 -5.75 -66.89 -84.32
N HIS A 88 -4.51 -66.78 -83.80
CA HIS A 88 -3.42 -67.71 -84.07
C HIS A 88 -3.77 -69.16 -83.63
N VAL A 89 -4.41 -69.34 -82.50
CA VAL A 89 -4.82 -70.65 -82.01
C VAL A 89 -6.03 -71.15 -82.78
N ASN A 90 -6.97 -70.28 -83.17
CA ASN A 90 -8.13 -70.66 -83.99
C ASN A 90 -7.72 -71.10 -85.40
N GLU A 91 -6.72 -70.47 -85.99
CA GLU A 91 -6.17 -70.86 -87.31
C GLU A 91 -5.44 -72.21 -87.28
N GLN A 92 -4.79 -72.58 -86.19
CA GLN A 92 -4.05 -73.78 -86.02
C GLN A 92 -4.93 -75.02 -85.65
N PHE A 93 -5.91 -74.80 -84.77
CA PHE A 93 -6.66 -75.88 -84.13
C PHE A 93 -8.17 -75.77 -84.31
N GLY A 94 -8.63 -74.86 -85.21
CA GLY A 94 -10.04 -74.69 -85.52
C GLY A 94 -10.79 -73.82 -84.48
N ALA A 95 -12.02 -73.48 -84.84
CA ALA A 95 -12.88 -72.71 -83.97
C ALA A 95 -13.11 -73.43 -82.63
N GLY A 96 -12.93 -72.76 -81.52
CA GLY A 96 -13.12 -73.27 -80.16
C GLY A 96 -14.59 -73.60 -79.85
N MET A 97 -14.87 -73.91 -78.59
CA MET A 97 -16.24 -74.09 -78.10
C MET A 97 -17.00 -72.76 -78.09
N ASN A 98 -18.34 -72.79 -78.10
CA ASN A 98 -19.18 -71.56 -78.15
C ASN A 98 -18.82 -70.49 -77.16
N ARG A 99 -18.36 -70.83 -75.93
CA ARG A 99 -17.92 -69.90 -74.91
C ARG A 99 -16.57 -69.27 -75.23
N GLU A 100 -15.81 -69.80 -76.17
CA GLU A 100 -14.47 -69.30 -76.53
C GLU A 100 -14.48 -68.35 -77.73
N MET A 101 -15.63 -68.31 -78.47
CA MET A 101 -15.70 -67.67 -79.79
C MET A 101 -16.02 -66.18 -79.75
N ASN A 102 -16.74 -65.68 -78.79
CA ASN A 102 -17.19 -64.29 -78.78
C ASN A 102 -16.40 -63.49 -77.74
N ALA A 103 -15.20 -63.02 -78.11
CA ALA A 103 -14.41 -62.10 -77.28
C ALA A 103 -15.11 -60.73 -77.18
N ASP A 104 -15.30 -60.27 -75.95
CA ASP A 104 -15.78 -58.91 -75.71
C ASP A 104 -14.68 -57.86 -75.95
N GLU A 105 -14.99 -56.55 -75.80
CA GLU A 105 -14.05 -55.46 -76.12
C GLU A 105 -12.78 -55.48 -75.25
N ILE A 106 -12.88 -55.92 -74.01
CA ILE A 106 -11.72 -55.97 -73.07
C ILE A 106 -10.87 -57.19 -73.43
N GLU A 107 -11.51 -58.35 -73.73
CA GLU A 107 -10.82 -59.55 -74.15
C GLU A 107 -10.08 -59.32 -75.46
N LYS A 108 -10.68 -58.64 -76.44
CA LYS A 108 -10.01 -58.22 -77.66
C LYS A 108 -8.78 -57.36 -77.43
N LEU A 109 -8.89 -56.40 -76.55
CA LEU A 109 -7.75 -55.53 -76.18
C LEU A 109 -6.61 -56.34 -75.53
N VAL A 110 -6.94 -57.22 -74.57
CA VAL A 110 -5.97 -58.09 -73.90
C VAL A 110 -5.29 -59.06 -74.87
N LEU A 111 -6.06 -59.61 -75.84
CA LEU A 111 -5.50 -60.47 -76.92
C LEU A 111 -4.60 -59.68 -77.86
N ALA A 112 -4.84 -58.40 -78.09
CA ALA A 112 -4.06 -57.54 -78.97
C ALA A 112 -2.78 -57.02 -78.36
N ASP A 113 -2.83 -56.49 -77.08
CA ASP A 113 -1.71 -55.81 -76.39
C ASP A 113 -0.93 -56.72 -75.41
N GLY A 114 -1.50 -57.87 -75.06
CA GLY A 114 -0.87 -58.83 -74.14
C GLY A 114 -0.80 -58.32 -72.70
N GLN A 115 -1.55 -57.30 -72.33
CA GLN A 115 -1.53 -56.70 -70.97
C GLN A 115 -2.78 -57.16 -70.19
N PRO A 116 -2.61 -57.55 -68.90
CA PRO A 116 -3.75 -57.92 -68.07
C PRO A 116 -4.61 -56.73 -67.78
N ARG A 117 -5.92 -56.82 -67.80
CA ARG A 117 -6.87 -55.78 -67.49
C ARG A 117 -7.76 -56.18 -66.32
N TYR A 118 -7.99 -55.22 -65.39
CA TYR A 118 -8.83 -55.44 -64.25
C TYR A 118 -9.85 -54.28 -64.15
N GLU A 119 -11.10 -54.63 -63.91
CA GLU A 119 -12.18 -53.67 -63.75
C GLU A 119 -13.17 -54.12 -62.68
N ILE A 120 -13.84 -53.15 -62.09
CA ILE A 120 -14.97 -53.41 -61.19
C ILE A 120 -16.22 -52.99 -61.94
N ARG A 121 -17.18 -53.96 -62.04
CA ARG A 121 -18.49 -53.73 -62.64
C ARG A 121 -19.56 -53.89 -61.58
N ASP A 122 -20.55 -52.98 -61.61
CA ASP A 122 -21.75 -53.14 -60.81
C ASP A 122 -22.85 -53.73 -61.70
N GLU A 123 -23.19 -54.98 -61.49
CA GLU A 123 -24.23 -55.71 -62.25
C GLU A 123 -25.38 -56.08 -61.31
N ALA A 124 -26.59 -55.55 -61.60
CA ALA A 124 -27.82 -55.88 -60.88
C ALA A 124 -27.75 -55.84 -59.36
N GLY A 125 -26.94 -54.88 -58.82
CA GLY A 125 -26.74 -54.65 -57.36
C GLY A 125 -25.57 -55.43 -56.77
N ASP A 126 -24.91 -56.28 -57.48
CA ASP A 126 -23.68 -56.97 -57.11
C ASP A 126 -22.45 -56.26 -57.69
N SER A 127 -21.46 -55.99 -56.87
CA SER A 127 -20.17 -55.49 -57.33
C SER A 127 -19.28 -56.69 -57.70
N VAL A 128 -18.85 -56.76 -58.96
CA VAL A 128 -18.05 -57.83 -59.48
C VAL A 128 -16.67 -57.30 -59.89
N PHE A 129 -15.63 -57.98 -59.45
CA PHE A 129 -14.25 -57.70 -59.87
C PHE A 129 -13.93 -58.66 -61.05
N ARG A 130 -13.72 -58.08 -62.19
CA ARG A 130 -13.36 -58.82 -63.42
C ARG A 130 -11.89 -58.66 -63.73
N GLY A 131 -11.18 -59.72 -63.93
CA GLY A 131 -9.83 -59.76 -64.46
C GLY A 131 -9.67 -60.61 -65.69
N THR A 132 -9.12 -60.04 -66.75
CA THR A 132 -8.77 -60.70 -67.98
C THR A 132 -7.27 -60.76 -68.14
N ILE A 133 -6.69 -61.96 -68.12
CA ILE A 133 -5.27 -62.24 -68.10
C ILE A 133 -4.83 -62.97 -69.37
N PRO A 134 -3.88 -62.44 -70.13
CA PRO A 134 -3.40 -63.07 -71.33
C PRO A 134 -2.46 -64.22 -71.01
N PHE A 135 -2.46 -65.24 -71.90
CA PHE A 135 -1.48 -66.28 -71.92
C PHE A 135 -0.59 -66.11 -73.12
N ALA A 136 0.63 -65.73 -72.90
CA ALA A 136 1.64 -65.59 -73.92
C ALA A 136 2.42 -66.92 -74.12
N ALA A 137 2.76 -67.24 -75.35
CA ALA A 137 3.61 -68.38 -75.69
C ALA A 137 5.00 -68.22 -75.09
N SER A 138 5.45 -69.18 -74.31
CA SER A 138 6.76 -69.18 -73.70
C SER A 138 7.57 -70.41 -74.00
N SER A 139 8.82 -70.21 -74.29
CA SER A 139 9.80 -71.32 -74.42
C SER A 139 10.29 -71.80 -73.04
N ARG A 140 10.03 -71.04 -71.97
CA ARG A 140 10.42 -71.33 -70.58
C ARG A 140 9.32 -72.10 -69.88
N GLY A 141 9.59 -73.31 -69.44
CA GLY A 141 8.67 -74.17 -68.70
C GLY A 141 8.54 -75.55 -69.32
N THR A 142 8.04 -76.51 -68.50
CA THR A 142 7.70 -77.85 -68.97
C THR A 142 6.18 -78.04 -68.92
N PRO A 143 5.49 -78.12 -70.07
CA PRO A 143 5.99 -78.17 -71.46
C PRO A 143 6.22 -76.78 -72.08
N ASN A 144 7.06 -76.74 -73.13
CA ASN A 144 7.30 -75.54 -73.92
C ASN A 144 6.10 -75.36 -74.91
N CYS A 145 5.43 -74.15 -74.80
CA CYS A 145 4.26 -73.84 -75.63
C CYS A 145 4.56 -73.90 -77.15
N LEU A 146 5.81 -73.60 -77.55
CA LEU A 146 6.24 -73.55 -78.95
C LEU A 146 6.39 -74.98 -79.60
N GLN A 147 6.34 -76.02 -78.76
CA GLN A 147 6.33 -77.40 -79.31
C GLN A 147 5.01 -77.76 -79.99
N CYS A 148 3.89 -77.17 -79.50
CA CYS A 148 2.54 -77.46 -80.07
C CYS A 148 1.99 -76.27 -80.88
N HIS A 149 2.40 -75.02 -80.52
CA HIS A 149 1.93 -73.80 -81.19
C HIS A 149 3.01 -73.23 -82.13
N LYS A 150 2.64 -73.12 -83.43
CA LYS A 150 3.54 -72.53 -84.45
C LYS A 150 3.48 -71.00 -84.43
N VAL A 151 4.02 -70.38 -83.37
CA VAL A 151 4.03 -68.95 -83.16
C VAL A 151 5.39 -68.49 -82.60
N SER A 152 5.68 -67.22 -82.62
CA SER A 152 6.89 -66.63 -81.96
C SER A 152 6.68 -66.57 -80.48
N GLU A 153 7.80 -66.61 -79.74
CA GLU A 153 7.79 -66.41 -78.28
C GLU A 153 7.16 -65.05 -77.89
N GLY A 154 6.29 -65.04 -76.90
CA GLY A 154 5.56 -63.84 -76.47
C GLY A 154 4.22 -63.60 -77.17
N THR A 155 3.89 -64.42 -78.26
CA THR A 155 2.59 -64.30 -78.93
C THR A 155 1.47 -64.70 -77.97
N VAL A 156 0.42 -63.89 -77.85
CA VAL A 156 -0.75 -64.23 -77.04
C VAL A 156 -1.54 -65.35 -77.63
N LEU A 157 -1.64 -66.49 -76.93
CA LEU A 157 -2.37 -67.69 -77.35
C LEU A 157 -3.85 -67.64 -76.99
N GLY A 158 -4.16 -66.90 -75.96
CA GLY A 158 -5.52 -66.71 -75.42
C GLY A 158 -5.55 -65.88 -74.21
N ALA A 159 -6.70 -65.67 -73.65
CA ALA A 159 -6.87 -64.96 -72.36
C ALA A 159 -7.87 -65.74 -71.48
N VAL A 160 -7.66 -65.65 -70.18
CA VAL A 160 -8.62 -66.13 -69.18
C VAL A 160 -9.30 -64.94 -68.54
N THR A 161 -10.61 -64.92 -68.62
CA THR A 161 -11.46 -63.96 -67.95
C THR A 161 -12.12 -64.61 -66.75
N MET A 162 -11.97 -63.97 -65.58
CA MET A 162 -12.59 -64.42 -64.34
C MET A 162 -13.32 -63.26 -63.66
N GLU A 163 -14.43 -63.60 -63.07
CA GLU A 163 -15.24 -62.66 -62.32
C GLU A 163 -15.38 -63.11 -60.84
N LEU A 164 -14.99 -62.25 -59.91
CA LEU A 164 -15.15 -62.50 -58.48
C LEU A 164 -16.27 -61.62 -57.94
N SER A 165 -17.16 -62.14 -57.10
CA SER A 165 -18.13 -61.37 -56.38
C SER A 165 -17.44 -60.62 -55.23
N LEU A 166 -17.66 -59.33 -55.18
CA LEU A 166 -17.18 -58.47 -54.09
C LEU A 166 -18.22 -58.25 -52.99
N THR A 167 -19.42 -58.88 -53.11
CA THR A 167 -20.56 -58.63 -52.21
C THR A 167 -20.25 -59.02 -50.79
N GLU A 168 -19.70 -60.18 -50.50
CA GLU A 168 -19.30 -60.55 -49.12
C GLU A 168 -18.22 -59.66 -48.57
N LEU A 169 -17.24 -59.24 -49.41
CA LEU A 169 -16.22 -58.31 -48.98
C LEU A 169 -16.82 -56.91 -48.63
N LYS A 170 -17.77 -56.43 -49.45
CA LYS A 170 -18.47 -55.19 -49.28
C LYS A 170 -19.30 -55.19 -47.99
N GLU A 171 -20.04 -56.30 -47.73
CA GLU A 171 -20.81 -56.44 -46.49
C GLU A 171 -19.91 -56.46 -45.22
N LYS A 172 -18.83 -57.24 -45.26
CA LYS A 172 -17.84 -57.29 -44.17
C LYS A 172 -17.18 -55.96 -43.98
N ALA A 173 -16.90 -55.22 -45.05
CA ALA A 173 -16.37 -53.89 -45.01
C ALA A 173 -17.33 -52.92 -44.33
N LEU A 174 -18.57 -52.91 -44.80
CA LEU A 174 -19.59 -52.00 -44.23
C LEU A 174 -19.82 -52.28 -42.74
N THR A 175 -19.88 -53.53 -42.33
CA THR A 175 -20.00 -53.92 -40.93
C THR A 175 -18.79 -53.47 -40.12
N THR A 176 -17.58 -53.65 -40.63
CA THR A 176 -16.34 -53.19 -39.92
C THR A 176 -16.28 -51.69 -39.81
N VAL A 177 -16.56 -50.94 -40.90
CA VAL A 177 -16.60 -49.49 -40.91
C VAL A 177 -17.68 -48.97 -39.95
N THR A 178 -18.86 -49.66 -39.92
CA THR A 178 -19.94 -49.28 -38.99
C THR A 178 -19.51 -49.46 -37.54
N TRP A 179 -18.90 -50.57 -37.16
CA TRP A 179 -18.40 -50.84 -35.84
C TRP A 179 -17.30 -49.81 -35.40
N ILE A 180 -16.36 -49.52 -36.31
CA ILE A 180 -15.33 -48.49 -36.06
C ILE A 180 -15.98 -47.13 -35.84
N SER A 181 -16.97 -46.76 -36.66
CA SER A 181 -17.68 -45.48 -36.54
C SER A 181 -18.45 -45.36 -35.22
N VAL A 182 -19.16 -46.42 -34.82
CA VAL A 182 -19.90 -46.45 -33.53
C VAL A 182 -18.96 -46.36 -32.34
N THR A 183 -17.86 -47.13 -32.37
CA THR A 183 -16.86 -47.10 -31.27
C THR A 183 -16.22 -45.72 -31.14
N MET A 184 -15.86 -45.12 -32.27
CA MET A 184 -15.28 -43.76 -32.29
C MET A 184 -16.27 -42.69 -31.86
N ALA A 185 -17.55 -42.80 -32.26
CA ALA A 185 -18.59 -41.88 -31.78
C ALA A 185 -18.81 -41.99 -30.26
N MET A 186 -18.74 -43.21 -29.73
CA MET A 186 -18.81 -43.44 -28.30
C MET A 186 -17.60 -42.83 -27.55
N PHE A 187 -16.39 -43.01 -28.08
CA PHE A 187 -15.18 -42.37 -27.53
C PHE A 187 -15.24 -40.85 -27.60
N ALA A 188 -15.72 -40.28 -28.70
CA ALA A 188 -15.91 -38.86 -28.86
C ALA A 188 -16.92 -38.30 -27.83
N ALA A 189 -18.05 -38.99 -27.67
CA ALA A 189 -19.06 -38.61 -26.67
C ALA A 189 -18.49 -38.68 -25.25
N LEU A 190 -17.76 -39.75 -24.90
CA LEU A 190 -17.10 -39.91 -23.60
C LEU A 190 -16.07 -38.79 -23.35
N SER A 191 -15.24 -38.49 -24.35
CA SER A 191 -14.24 -37.42 -24.28
C SER A 191 -14.87 -36.04 -24.05
N ILE A 192 -16.00 -35.76 -24.72
CA ILE A 192 -16.75 -34.49 -24.50
C ILE A 192 -17.32 -34.43 -23.10
N VAL A 193 -17.87 -35.51 -22.56
CA VAL A 193 -18.40 -35.59 -21.21
C VAL A 193 -17.27 -35.37 -20.18
N LEU A 194 -16.14 -36.05 -20.37
CA LEU A 194 -14.97 -35.93 -19.49
C LEU A 194 -14.37 -34.51 -19.53
N ALA A 195 -14.19 -33.97 -20.73
CA ALA A 195 -13.72 -32.58 -20.90
C ALA A 195 -14.65 -31.57 -20.23
N ARG A 196 -15.97 -31.73 -20.36
CA ARG A 196 -16.93 -30.90 -19.66
C ARG A 196 -16.81 -31.02 -18.13
N ARG A 197 -16.64 -32.22 -17.62
CA ARG A 197 -16.56 -32.50 -16.19
C ARG A 197 -15.28 -31.95 -15.56
N LEU A 198 -14.15 -31.92 -16.28
CA LEU A 198 -12.86 -31.41 -15.80
C LEU A 198 -12.68 -29.91 -16.04
N ILE A 199 -13.16 -29.39 -17.18
CA ILE A 199 -12.84 -27.99 -17.59
C ILE A 199 -13.90 -26.99 -17.12
N LEU A 200 -15.19 -27.38 -16.99
CA LEU A 200 -16.22 -26.46 -16.53
C LEU A 200 -15.94 -25.85 -15.11
N PRO A 201 -15.47 -26.62 -14.12
CA PRO A 201 -15.12 -26.07 -12.81
C PRO A 201 -14.00 -25.04 -12.89
N VAL A 202 -12.96 -25.28 -13.70
CA VAL A 202 -11.84 -24.35 -13.90
C VAL A 202 -12.32 -22.96 -14.34
N GLY A 203 -13.13 -22.92 -15.41
CA GLY A 203 -13.65 -21.67 -15.95
C GLY A 203 -14.59 -20.93 -14.98
N SER A 204 -15.40 -21.67 -14.23
CA SER A 204 -16.33 -21.07 -13.25
C SER A 204 -15.60 -20.54 -12.01
N THR A 205 -14.58 -21.25 -11.54
CA THR A 205 -13.74 -20.79 -10.40
C THR A 205 -12.91 -19.59 -10.78
N ALA A 206 -12.28 -19.58 -11.97
CA ALA A 206 -11.53 -18.42 -12.46
C ALA A 206 -12.40 -17.15 -12.53
N GLN A 207 -13.63 -17.25 -13.05
CA GLN A 207 -14.57 -16.13 -13.07
C GLN A 207 -15.06 -15.72 -11.67
N ALA A 208 -15.16 -16.67 -10.74
CA ALA A 208 -15.53 -16.35 -9.36
C ALA A 208 -14.39 -15.62 -8.63
N VAL A 209 -13.14 -16.05 -8.84
CA VAL A 209 -11.92 -15.38 -8.34
C VAL A 209 -11.83 -13.96 -8.91
N GLU A 210 -11.97 -13.79 -10.23
CA GLU A 210 -11.96 -12.48 -10.88
C GLU A 210 -12.98 -11.52 -10.24
N ARG A 211 -14.23 -11.98 -10.07
CA ARG A 211 -15.28 -11.18 -9.42
C ARG A 211 -14.99 -10.85 -7.96
N ALA A 212 -14.38 -11.78 -7.22
CA ALA A 212 -13.99 -11.58 -5.85
C ALA A 212 -12.87 -10.53 -5.74
N VAL A 213 -11.85 -10.62 -6.60
CA VAL A 213 -10.77 -9.63 -6.69
C VAL A 213 -11.29 -8.25 -7.09
N GLN A 214 -12.18 -8.16 -8.09
CA GLN A 214 -12.78 -6.87 -8.49
C GLN A 214 -13.61 -6.22 -7.37
N ARG A 215 -14.28 -7.02 -6.52
CA ARG A 215 -14.97 -6.51 -5.33
C ARG A 215 -13.97 -6.06 -4.26
N ALA A 216 -12.92 -6.84 -4.05
CA ALA A 216 -11.86 -6.50 -3.11
C ALA A 216 -11.19 -5.17 -3.46
N LEU A 217 -10.94 -4.88 -4.75
CA LEU A 217 -10.43 -3.59 -5.23
C LEU A 217 -11.36 -2.40 -4.93
N LYS A 218 -12.65 -2.66 -4.70
CA LYS A 218 -13.64 -1.66 -4.27
C LYS A 218 -13.84 -1.62 -2.74
N GLY A 219 -12.98 -2.34 -2.00
CA GLY A 219 -13.04 -2.39 -0.53
C GLY A 219 -14.03 -3.41 0.05
N ASP A 220 -14.67 -4.24 -0.79
CA ASP A 220 -15.55 -5.34 -0.31
C ASP A 220 -14.76 -6.65 -0.26
N PHE A 221 -14.27 -7.00 0.93
CA PHE A 221 -13.52 -8.23 1.20
C PHE A 221 -14.40 -9.38 1.73
N LYS A 222 -15.71 -9.17 1.87
CA LYS A 222 -16.65 -10.17 2.41
C LYS A 222 -17.04 -11.23 1.39
N GLY A 223 -16.78 -10.97 0.10
CA GLY A 223 -17.03 -11.94 -0.97
C GLY A 223 -16.27 -13.24 -0.74
N ARG A 224 -16.88 -14.40 -1.09
CA ARG A 224 -16.22 -15.71 -1.02
C ARG A 224 -16.35 -16.43 -2.35
N VAL A 225 -15.31 -17.17 -2.71
CA VAL A 225 -15.25 -18.06 -3.86
C VAL A 225 -15.70 -19.45 -3.42
N GLU A 226 -16.71 -20.01 -4.09
CA GLU A 226 -17.22 -21.35 -3.76
C GLU A 226 -16.19 -22.42 -4.20
N LYS A 227 -15.75 -23.27 -3.26
CA LYS A 227 -14.91 -24.42 -3.54
C LYS A 227 -15.77 -25.52 -4.17
N ARG A 228 -15.54 -25.84 -5.46
CA ARG A 228 -16.33 -26.81 -6.24
C ARG A 228 -15.60 -28.11 -6.50
N THR A 229 -14.30 -28.14 -6.32
CA THR A 229 -13.46 -29.30 -6.54
C THR A 229 -12.46 -29.45 -5.40
N ASP A 230 -11.90 -30.66 -5.23
CA ASP A 230 -10.88 -30.97 -4.22
C ASP A 230 -9.47 -31.10 -4.83
N ASP A 231 -9.27 -30.49 -6.00
CA ASP A 231 -8.01 -30.40 -6.73
C ASP A 231 -7.34 -29.02 -6.55
N GLU A 232 -6.33 -28.73 -7.37
CA GLU A 232 -5.60 -27.46 -7.38
C GLU A 232 -6.54 -26.26 -7.61
N ILE A 233 -7.65 -26.46 -8.33
CA ILE A 233 -8.64 -25.43 -8.60
C ILE A 233 -9.46 -25.11 -7.32
N GLY A 234 -9.81 -26.14 -6.56
CA GLY A 234 -10.43 -25.99 -5.24
C GLY A 234 -9.47 -25.33 -4.24
N GLN A 235 -8.16 -25.63 -4.35
CA GLN A 235 -7.13 -24.99 -3.54
C GLN A 235 -7.03 -23.49 -3.85
N ILE A 236 -7.02 -23.09 -5.11
CA ILE A 236 -7.05 -21.66 -5.52
C ILE A 236 -8.24 -20.93 -4.90
N ALA A 237 -9.45 -21.54 -4.92
CA ALA A 237 -10.62 -20.95 -4.28
C ALA A 237 -10.42 -20.78 -2.76
N SER A 238 -9.85 -21.78 -2.09
CA SER A 238 -9.55 -21.77 -0.66
C SER A 238 -8.51 -20.70 -0.31
N GLU A 239 -7.39 -20.64 -1.04
CA GLU A 239 -6.33 -19.64 -0.83
C GLU A 239 -6.84 -18.22 -1.07
N THR A 240 -7.66 -18.03 -2.11
CA THR A 240 -8.31 -16.74 -2.35
C THR A 240 -9.18 -16.33 -1.17
N ASN A 241 -9.98 -17.26 -0.62
CA ASN A 241 -10.81 -16.98 0.56
C ASN A 241 -9.98 -16.68 1.81
N ASN A 242 -8.85 -17.37 2.02
CA ASN A 242 -7.92 -17.13 3.11
C ASN A 242 -7.33 -15.72 3.00
N LEU A 243 -6.90 -15.32 1.79
CA LEU A 243 -6.38 -13.98 1.54
C LEU A 243 -7.45 -12.90 1.82
N LEU A 244 -8.68 -13.09 1.33
CA LEU A 244 -9.77 -12.14 1.57
C LEU A 244 -10.11 -12.04 3.06
N THR A 245 -10.11 -13.16 3.79
CA THR A 245 -10.31 -13.16 5.25
C THR A 245 -9.18 -12.43 5.98
N PHE A 246 -7.93 -12.69 5.59
CA PHE A 246 -6.77 -12.01 6.17
C PHE A 246 -6.82 -10.49 5.97
N LEU A 247 -7.24 -10.04 4.77
CA LEU A 247 -7.39 -8.62 4.46
C LEU A 247 -8.56 -7.99 5.23
N ASP A 248 -9.71 -8.66 5.28
CA ASP A 248 -10.90 -8.19 6.02
C ASP A 248 -10.59 -8.04 7.53
N ASP A 249 -9.99 -9.06 8.14
CA ASP A 249 -9.58 -9.06 9.55
C ASP A 249 -8.47 -8.04 9.82
N GLY A 250 -7.52 -7.88 8.89
CA GLY A 250 -6.44 -6.90 8.98
C GLY A 250 -6.97 -5.47 8.97
N LEU A 251 -7.81 -5.14 7.99
CA LEU A 251 -8.44 -3.83 7.87
C LEU A 251 -9.40 -3.54 9.02
N ALA A 252 -10.16 -4.54 9.48
CA ALA A 252 -11.03 -4.38 10.65
C ALA A 252 -10.22 -4.03 11.90
N ARG A 253 -9.07 -4.68 12.12
CA ARG A 253 -8.15 -4.36 13.24
C ARG A 253 -7.55 -2.97 13.12
N ILE A 254 -7.10 -2.56 11.92
CA ILE A 254 -6.62 -1.20 11.67
C ILE A 254 -7.73 -0.20 11.96
N SER A 255 -8.92 -0.40 11.38
CA SER A 255 -10.08 0.46 11.59
C SER A 255 -10.46 0.58 13.06
N GLN A 256 -10.47 -0.50 13.81
CA GLN A 256 -10.78 -0.48 15.25
C GLN A 256 -9.73 0.31 16.05
N ARG A 257 -8.45 0.16 15.75
CA ARG A 257 -7.38 0.94 16.39
C ARG A 257 -7.48 2.44 16.07
N VAL A 258 -7.80 2.74 14.83
CA VAL A 258 -7.94 4.13 14.39
C VAL A 258 -9.21 4.77 14.99
N VAL A 259 -10.32 4.04 15.08
CA VAL A 259 -11.52 4.48 15.83
C VAL A 259 -11.16 4.82 17.27
N GLN A 260 -10.33 4.01 17.93
CA GLN A 260 -9.83 4.32 19.29
C GLN A 260 -8.98 5.59 19.35
N LEU A 261 -8.19 5.87 18.30
CA LEU A 261 -7.31 7.04 18.24
C LEU A 261 -8.05 8.32 17.84
N THR A 262 -9.01 8.23 16.96
CA THR A 262 -9.71 9.39 16.37
C THR A 262 -11.11 9.62 16.93
N GLY A 263 -11.74 8.60 17.56
CA GLY A 263 -13.13 8.67 18.03
C GLY A 263 -14.18 8.62 16.90
N ARG A 264 -13.76 8.36 15.63
CA ARG A 264 -14.66 8.34 14.48
C ARG A 264 -15.39 7.00 14.39
N THR A 265 -16.73 7.00 14.35
CA THR A 265 -17.51 5.81 14.00
C THR A 265 -17.60 5.65 12.48
N LEU A 266 -17.14 4.51 11.97
CA LEU A 266 -17.23 4.16 10.54
C LEU A 266 -18.69 3.86 10.17
N ARG A 267 -19.15 4.36 9.01
CA ARG A 267 -20.42 3.95 8.43
C ARG A 267 -20.22 2.63 7.67
N GLN A 268 -21.25 1.80 7.65
CA GLN A 268 -21.22 0.47 6.99
C GLN A 268 -20.98 0.53 5.47
N ASP A 269 -21.25 1.66 4.84
CA ASP A 269 -21.15 1.87 3.39
C ASP A 269 -19.82 2.50 2.94
N ASP A 270 -18.94 2.87 3.87
CA ASP A 270 -17.66 3.47 3.54
C ASP A 270 -16.69 2.42 2.96
N ASN A 271 -15.96 2.78 1.90
CA ASN A 271 -14.87 1.96 1.37
C ASN A 271 -13.77 1.83 2.43
N GLN A 272 -13.71 0.68 3.09
CA GLN A 272 -12.79 0.45 4.22
C GLN A 272 -11.33 0.67 3.86
N LEU A 273 -10.94 0.40 2.62
CA LEU A 273 -9.57 0.61 2.14
C LEU A 273 -9.23 2.09 1.97
N GLU A 274 -10.12 2.88 1.35
CA GLU A 274 -9.94 4.34 1.22
C GLU A 274 -9.89 5.02 2.58
N VAL A 275 -10.82 4.68 3.46
CA VAL A 275 -10.83 5.22 4.82
C VAL A 275 -9.55 4.86 5.57
N ALA A 276 -9.03 3.63 5.43
CA ALA A 276 -7.78 3.23 6.07
C ALA A 276 -6.57 4.00 5.50
N ILE A 277 -6.52 4.24 4.20
CA ILE A 277 -5.47 5.02 3.54
C ILE A 277 -5.52 6.48 4.01
N ASP A 278 -6.70 7.11 3.99
CA ASP A 278 -6.88 8.49 4.46
C ASP A 278 -6.47 8.66 5.92
N MET A 279 -6.78 7.65 6.74
CA MET A 279 -6.40 7.65 8.14
C MET A 279 -4.89 7.52 8.34
N VAL A 280 -4.23 6.63 7.59
CA VAL A 280 -2.76 6.48 7.65
C VAL A 280 -2.08 7.77 7.20
N ASN A 281 -2.56 8.38 6.13
CA ASN A 281 -2.05 9.66 5.65
C ASN A 281 -2.23 10.77 6.71
N GLY A 282 -3.42 10.88 7.28
CA GLY A 282 -3.69 11.87 8.34
C GLY A 282 -2.85 11.66 9.60
N LEU A 283 -2.53 10.41 9.97
CA LEU A 283 -1.62 10.11 11.09
C LEU A 283 -0.16 10.41 10.73
N ALA A 284 0.26 10.14 9.49
CA ALA A 284 1.60 10.48 9.00
C ALA A 284 1.82 12.00 8.99
N ASP A 285 0.82 12.76 8.51
CA ASP A 285 0.84 14.22 8.53
C ASP A 285 0.91 14.77 9.97
N ALA A 286 0.12 14.21 10.87
CA ALA A 286 0.16 14.60 12.28
C ALA A 286 1.50 14.25 12.96
N SER A 287 2.13 13.14 12.59
CA SER A 287 3.47 12.78 13.06
C SER A 287 4.55 13.73 12.54
N SER A 288 4.47 14.10 11.26
CA SER A 288 5.36 15.10 10.65
C SER A 288 5.18 16.48 11.30
N PHE A 289 3.94 16.86 11.58
CA PHE A 289 3.63 18.08 12.33
C PHE A 289 4.25 18.05 13.72
N LYS A 290 4.12 16.92 14.47
CA LYS A 290 4.72 16.78 15.79
C LYS A 290 6.22 16.99 15.74
N GLN A 291 6.92 16.31 14.82
CA GLN A 291 8.36 16.48 14.65
C GLN A 291 8.73 17.94 14.39
N ALA A 292 7.98 18.61 13.51
CA ALA A 292 8.24 20.01 13.19
C ALA A 292 8.02 20.95 14.39
N ILE A 293 7.01 20.73 15.23
CA ILE A 293 6.77 21.56 16.41
C ILE A 293 7.73 21.26 17.59
N GLU A 294 8.34 20.08 17.62
CA GLU A 294 9.40 19.76 18.59
C GLU A 294 10.67 20.61 18.33
N GLU A 295 10.93 20.96 17.06
CA GLU A 295 12.04 21.81 16.64
C GLU A 295 11.75 23.31 16.83
N ASP A 296 10.48 23.74 16.90
CA ASP A 296 10.11 25.13 17.11
C ASP A 296 10.64 25.62 18.46
N GLU A 297 11.23 26.84 18.52
CA GLU A 297 11.85 27.37 19.74
C GLU A 297 10.81 27.92 20.70
N THR A 298 9.75 28.51 20.18
CA THR A 298 8.75 29.24 20.96
C THR A 298 7.33 28.66 20.80
N LYS A 299 6.47 28.90 21.77
CA LYS A 299 5.03 28.57 21.67
C LYS A 299 4.37 29.31 20.51
N ALA A 300 4.84 30.50 20.18
CA ALA A 300 4.32 31.30 19.07
C ALA A 300 4.49 30.57 17.74
N GLU A 301 5.67 30.00 17.49
CA GLU A 301 5.95 29.23 16.28
C GLU A 301 5.06 27.98 16.19
N ILE A 302 4.85 27.28 17.32
CA ILE A 302 3.97 26.12 17.40
C ILE A 302 2.53 26.51 17.00
N PHE A 303 2.00 27.59 17.57
CA PHE A 303 0.65 28.05 17.27
C PHE A 303 0.50 28.60 15.85
N ASP A 304 1.52 29.27 15.32
CA ASP A 304 1.55 29.74 13.93
C ASP A 304 1.54 28.56 12.94
N ARG A 305 2.32 27.54 13.21
CA ARG A 305 2.33 26.30 12.42
C ARG A 305 0.98 25.59 12.46
N PHE A 306 0.38 25.51 13.64
CA PHE A 306 -0.95 24.93 13.80
C PHE A 306 -2.03 25.75 13.07
N GLY A 307 -1.96 27.08 13.12
CA GLY A 307 -2.85 27.97 12.37
C GLY A 307 -2.77 27.75 10.86
N ARG A 308 -1.57 27.50 10.32
CA ARG A 308 -1.39 27.11 8.91
C ARG A 308 -2.05 25.77 8.61
N VAL A 309 -1.86 24.75 9.43
CA VAL A 309 -2.53 23.46 9.29
C VAL A 309 -4.06 23.61 9.28
N LEU A 310 -4.60 24.39 10.19
CA LEU A 310 -6.05 24.66 10.22
C LEU A 310 -6.55 25.29 8.93
N THR A 311 -5.78 26.25 8.38
CA THR A 311 -6.18 26.99 7.18
C THR A 311 -6.00 26.17 5.90
N GLU A 312 -4.84 25.52 5.75
CA GLU A 312 -4.46 24.83 4.50
C GLU A 312 -5.06 23.44 4.37
N GLN A 313 -5.06 22.65 5.45
CA GLN A 313 -5.57 21.26 5.40
C GLN A 313 -7.05 21.16 5.73
N PHE A 314 -7.52 21.93 6.72
CA PHE A 314 -8.91 21.84 7.19
C PHE A 314 -9.82 22.95 6.67
N GLY A 315 -9.26 23.98 6.03
CA GLY A 315 -10.01 25.11 5.50
C GLY A 315 -10.60 26.04 6.56
N VAL A 316 -10.17 25.91 7.83
CA VAL A 316 -10.64 26.73 8.96
C VAL A 316 -9.82 28.00 9.05
N ARG A 317 -10.41 29.12 8.69
CA ARG A 317 -9.76 30.45 8.73
C ARG A 317 -10.15 31.28 9.95
N GLU A 318 -11.30 30.99 10.53
CA GLU A 318 -11.85 31.67 11.69
C GLU A 318 -11.58 30.80 12.93
N PHE A 319 -10.60 31.21 13.76
CA PHE A 319 -10.26 30.48 14.98
C PHE A 319 -9.61 31.39 16.02
N SER A 320 -9.64 30.98 17.29
CA SER A 320 -8.95 31.64 18.35
C SER A 320 -8.17 30.67 19.22
N ILE A 321 -7.01 31.08 19.67
CA ILE A 321 -6.21 30.37 20.66
C ILE A 321 -6.08 31.27 21.88
N TYR A 322 -6.54 30.77 23.03
CA TYR A 322 -6.44 31.45 24.32
C TYR A 322 -5.45 30.71 25.19
N GLU A 323 -4.61 31.48 25.92
CA GLU A 323 -3.75 30.95 26.97
C GLU A 323 -4.29 31.33 28.35
N THR A 324 -4.02 30.49 29.34
CA THR A 324 -4.35 30.78 30.74
C THR A 324 -3.18 31.51 31.40
N SER A 325 -3.36 32.79 31.70
CA SER A 325 -2.39 33.61 32.47
C SER A 325 -2.83 33.71 33.94
N GLY A 326 -2.67 32.58 34.66
CA GLY A 326 -3.11 32.50 36.05
C GLY A 326 -4.48 31.85 36.25
N PRO A 327 -4.96 31.66 37.48
CA PRO A 327 -6.11 30.82 37.79
C PRO A 327 -7.44 31.36 37.28
N LYS A 328 -7.58 32.64 37.02
CA LYS A 328 -8.85 33.29 36.65
C LYS A 328 -8.79 34.15 35.37
N GLN A 329 -7.69 34.17 34.66
CA GLN A 329 -7.51 35.00 33.48
C GLN A 329 -7.26 34.17 32.25
N LEU A 330 -7.81 34.62 31.13
CA LEU A 330 -7.52 34.11 29.78
C LEU A 330 -6.97 35.28 28.96
N GLU A 331 -5.98 35.00 28.15
CA GLU A 331 -5.41 35.97 27.21
C GLU A 331 -5.59 35.42 25.79
N PRO A 332 -6.09 36.22 24.83
CA PRO A 332 -6.13 35.81 23.44
C PRO A 332 -4.70 35.84 22.90
N PHE A 333 -4.15 34.66 22.61
CA PHE A 333 -2.83 34.55 22.04
C PHE A 333 -2.88 34.80 20.52
N MET A 334 -3.85 34.19 19.84
CA MET A 334 -4.04 34.34 18.41
C MET A 334 -5.54 34.35 18.08
N VAL A 335 -5.97 35.22 17.16
CA VAL A 335 -7.33 35.28 16.63
C VAL A 335 -7.25 35.41 15.12
N ASP A 336 -7.93 34.49 14.41
CA ASP A 336 -8.00 34.42 12.96
C ASP A 336 -6.59 34.47 12.29
N GLY A 337 -5.61 33.77 12.91
CA GLY A 337 -4.23 33.68 12.45
C GLY A 337 -3.35 34.89 12.78
N VAL A 338 -3.85 35.86 13.53
CA VAL A 338 -3.08 37.08 13.93
C VAL A 338 -2.82 37.06 15.43
N GLN A 339 -1.53 37.10 15.82
CA GLN A 339 -1.13 37.14 17.21
C GLN A 339 -1.49 38.49 17.87
N GLY A 340 -1.84 38.44 19.14
CA GLY A 340 -2.16 39.63 19.94
C GLY A 340 -3.45 40.36 19.53
N SER A 341 -4.24 39.79 18.66
CA SER A 341 -5.54 40.34 18.27
C SER A 341 -6.57 40.23 19.41
N PRO A 342 -7.52 41.16 19.49
CA PRO A 342 -8.55 41.13 20.52
C PRO A 342 -9.52 39.95 20.34
N CYS A 343 -10.17 39.54 21.44
CA CYS A 343 -11.18 38.50 21.43
C CYS A 343 -12.32 38.87 20.45
N ARG A 344 -12.62 37.97 19.50
CA ARG A 344 -13.64 38.19 18.46
C ARG A 344 -14.86 37.30 18.61
N TRP A 345 -14.64 36.02 18.89
CA TRP A 345 -15.68 35.00 18.82
C TRP A 345 -16.30 34.63 20.16
N CYS A 346 -15.89 35.29 21.22
CA CYS A 346 -16.46 35.12 22.56
C CYS A 346 -16.74 36.45 23.22
N ASP A 347 -17.59 36.43 24.25
CA ASP A 347 -17.78 37.58 25.13
C ASP A 347 -16.41 37.96 25.78
N PRO A 348 -15.93 39.20 25.64
CA PRO A 348 -14.66 39.62 26.23
C PRO A 348 -14.58 39.43 27.76
N GLN A 349 -15.69 39.27 28.45
CA GLN A 349 -15.68 38.96 29.88
C GLN A 349 -14.98 37.66 30.23
N ILE A 350 -14.84 36.71 29.27
CA ILE A 350 -14.06 35.48 29.51
C ILE A 350 -12.59 35.76 29.83
N LEU A 351 -12.06 36.90 29.39
CA LEU A 351 -10.65 37.26 29.61
C LEU A 351 -10.40 37.57 31.09
N VAL A 352 -11.35 38.21 31.76
CA VAL A 352 -11.25 38.60 33.20
C VAL A 352 -11.88 37.52 34.09
N ARG A 353 -12.89 36.81 33.60
CA ARG A 353 -13.59 35.75 34.31
C ARG A 353 -13.56 34.46 33.48
N SER A 354 -12.41 33.81 33.53
CA SER A 354 -12.15 32.64 32.70
C SER A 354 -13.05 31.44 32.98
N ASP A 355 -13.72 31.38 34.13
CA ASP A 355 -14.74 30.38 34.47
C ASP A 355 -16.04 30.54 33.67
N MET A 356 -16.24 31.67 33.00
CA MET A 356 -17.31 31.83 32.01
C MET A 356 -17.04 30.99 30.73
N CYS A 357 -15.77 30.72 30.40
CA CYS A 357 -15.43 29.83 29.29
C CYS A 357 -15.75 28.38 29.66
N ARG A 358 -16.69 27.77 28.94
CA ARG A 358 -17.14 26.40 29.23
C ARG A 358 -16.03 25.37 29.05
N ALA A 359 -15.20 25.51 28.00
CA ALA A 359 -14.08 24.60 27.74
C ALA A 359 -13.05 24.66 28.89
N LYS A 360 -12.71 25.87 29.38
CA LYS A 360 -11.81 26.01 30.51
C LYS A 360 -12.40 25.40 31.79
N ARG A 361 -13.63 25.75 32.11
CA ARG A 361 -14.28 25.31 33.35
C ARG A 361 -14.48 23.80 33.41
N SER A 362 -14.86 23.15 32.27
CA SER A 362 -15.14 21.71 32.25
C SER A 362 -13.89 20.87 32.00
N GLY A 363 -12.84 21.42 31.38
CA GLY A 363 -11.69 20.65 30.88
C GLY A 363 -12.04 19.70 29.73
N HIS A 364 -13.25 19.84 29.15
CA HIS A 364 -13.74 18.98 28.08
C HIS A 364 -14.02 19.80 26.82
N THR A 365 -13.99 19.11 25.69
CA THR A 365 -14.37 19.67 24.41
C THR A 365 -15.81 20.18 24.41
N VAL A 366 -16.03 21.33 23.79
CA VAL A 366 -17.36 21.94 23.64
C VAL A 366 -17.75 21.90 22.17
N ASP A 367 -18.70 21.03 21.84
CA ASP A 367 -19.18 20.83 20.48
C ASP A 367 -20.43 21.66 20.18
N GLY A 368 -20.23 22.86 19.69
CA GLY A 368 -21.27 23.73 19.17
C GLY A 368 -21.64 23.47 17.70
N LEU A 369 -20.96 22.52 17.02
CA LEU A 369 -21.31 22.10 15.65
C LEU A 369 -22.61 21.29 15.67
N THR A 370 -22.70 20.35 16.63
CA THR A 370 -23.87 19.47 16.79
C THR A 370 -24.93 20.04 17.74
N GLN A 371 -24.51 20.84 18.74
CA GLN A 371 -25.39 21.41 19.75
C GLN A 371 -25.30 22.95 19.75
N PRO A 372 -26.12 23.61 18.93
CA PRO A 372 -26.18 25.09 18.93
C PRO A 372 -26.55 25.61 20.33
N GLY A 373 -25.87 26.68 20.76
CA GLY A 373 -26.15 27.31 22.05
C GLY A 373 -25.58 26.60 23.27
N ILE A 374 -24.74 25.55 23.10
CA ILE A 374 -24.08 24.85 24.21
C ILE A 374 -23.18 25.77 25.03
N CYS A 375 -22.63 26.84 24.45
CA CYS A 375 -21.77 27.82 25.10
C CYS A 375 -22.38 29.22 25.05
N TYR A 376 -22.77 29.75 26.19
CA TYR A 376 -23.35 31.10 26.30
C TYR A 376 -22.30 32.23 26.09
N ALA A 377 -21.01 31.91 26.25
CA ALA A 377 -19.96 32.89 26.02
C ALA A 377 -19.58 33.03 24.54
N PHE A 378 -20.03 32.09 23.66
CA PHE A 378 -19.84 32.24 22.23
C PHE A 378 -20.70 33.38 21.70
N LYS A 379 -20.05 34.36 21.07
CA LYS A 379 -20.72 35.51 20.46
C LYS A 379 -20.24 35.63 19.00
N GLN A 380 -21.19 35.72 18.09
CA GLN A 380 -20.91 36.01 16.72
C GLN A 380 -20.94 37.53 16.53
N PRO A 381 -19.90 38.14 15.89
CA PRO A 381 -19.94 39.55 15.49
C PRO A 381 -21.06 39.81 14.49
N ASP A 382 -21.68 40.99 14.54
CA ASP A 382 -22.80 41.41 13.71
C ASP A 382 -22.42 41.52 12.21
N ASP A 383 -21.12 41.64 11.91
CA ASP A 383 -20.57 41.79 10.55
C ASP A 383 -20.46 40.51 9.75
N THR A 384 -20.78 39.35 10.32
CA THR A 384 -20.48 38.05 9.70
C THR A 384 -21.52 37.57 8.67
N GLY A 385 -22.69 38.17 8.58
CA GLY A 385 -23.73 37.92 7.56
C GLY A 385 -24.34 36.51 7.52
N GLU A 386 -23.66 35.49 8.02
CA GLU A 386 -24.08 34.08 8.09
C GLU A 386 -23.85 33.52 9.49
N THR A 387 -24.72 32.63 9.95
CA THR A 387 -24.58 31.97 11.25
C THR A 387 -23.31 31.17 11.35
N ARG A 388 -22.59 31.32 12.46
CA ARG A 388 -21.38 30.57 12.79
C ARG A 388 -21.63 29.49 13.83
N ARG A 389 -20.87 28.40 13.72
CA ARG A 389 -20.80 27.31 14.68
C ARG A 389 -19.39 27.24 15.24
N HIS A 390 -19.25 26.77 16.47
CA HIS A 390 -17.95 26.69 17.12
C HIS A 390 -17.65 25.30 17.64
N TYR A 391 -16.35 25.01 17.73
CA TYR A 391 -15.82 23.80 18.34
C TYR A 391 -14.60 24.21 19.19
N CYS A 392 -14.64 23.97 20.50
CA CYS A 392 -13.58 24.37 21.40
C CYS A 392 -12.89 23.16 22.02
N VAL A 393 -11.57 23.09 21.91
CA VAL A 393 -10.75 22.01 22.46
C VAL A 393 -9.82 22.58 23.53
N PRO A 394 -9.96 22.18 24.79
CA PRO A 394 -9.01 22.54 25.83
C PRO A 394 -7.74 21.69 25.71
N ILE A 395 -6.60 22.32 25.86
CA ILE A 395 -5.27 21.68 25.95
C ILE A 395 -4.90 21.60 27.42
N MET A 396 -4.78 20.38 27.92
CA MET A 396 -4.42 20.14 29.32
C MET A 396 -2.91 20.28 29.50
N GLN A 397 -2.51 21.01 30.54
CA GLN A 397 -1.12 21.21 30.95
C GLN A 397 -1.04 21.07 32.47
N SER A 398 -0.19 20.16 32.98
CA SER A 398 -0.03 19.90 34.42
C SER A 398 -1.37 19.66 35.17
N GLY A 399 -2.33 18.97 34.54
CA GLY A 399 -3.63 18.66 35.16
C GLY A 399 -4.67 19.77 35.13
N ALA A 400 -4.35 20.93 34.54
CA ALA A 400 -5.25 22.06 34.33
C ALA A 400 -5.34 22.45 32.86
N VAL A 401 -6.33 23.25 32.48
CA VAL A 401 -6.42 23.80 31.12
C VAL A 401 -5.40 24.93 30.97
N GLY A 402 -4.37 24.71 30.17
CA GLY A 402 -3.33 25.69 29.84
C GLY A 402 -3.68 26.56 28.64
N SER A 403 -4.26 25.96 27.61
CA SER A 403 -4.66 26.69 26.41
C SER A 403 -6.02 26.18 25.91
N ILE A 404 -6.71 26.96 25.09
CA ILE A 404 -7.98 26.60 24.47
C ILE A 404 -7.91 26.95 23.00
N VAL A 405 -8.15 25.97 22.12
CA VAL A 405 -8.32 26.18 20.70
C VAL A 405 -9.81 26.26 20.40
N GLN A 406 -10.26 27.39 19.88
CA GLN A 406 -11.62 27.60 19.40
C GLN A 406 -11.61 27.65 17.88
N LEU A 407 -12.37 26.79 17.25
CA LEU A 407 -12.54 26.72 15.81
C LEU A 407 -13.95 27.23 15.47
N VAL A 408 -14.04 28.07 14.47
CA VAL A 408 -15.30 28.67 14.05
C VAL A 408 -15.51 28.40 12.56
N VAL A 409 -16.69 27.90 12.21
CA VAL A 409 -17.04 27.58 10.83
C VAL A 409 -18.44 28.06 10.52
N ARG A 410 -18.74 28.24 9.25
CA ARG A 410 -20.10 28.57 8.79
C ARG A 410 -21.06 27.42 9.10
N GLU A 411 -22.31 27.75 9.38
CA GLU A 411 -23.33 26.74 9.61
C GLU A 411 -23.51 25.78 8.43
N SER A 412 -23.41 26.29 7.21
CA SER A 412 -23.43 25.49 5.98
C SER A 412 -22.27 24.48 5.87
N GLU A 413 -21.14 24.73 6.53
CA GLU A 413 -19.94 23.90 6.51
C GLU A 413 -19.83 22.98 7.75
N ALA A 414 -20.67 23.20 8.78
CA ALA A 414 -20.57 22.53 10.07
C ALA A 414 -20.60 21.00 9.99
N ALA A 415 -21.47 20.43 9.16
CA ALA A 415 -21.58 18.97 8.99
C ALA A 415 -20.30 18.38 8.33
N ARG A 416 -19.76 19.08 7.33
CA ARG A 416 -18.50 18.67 6.67
C ARG A 416 -17.33 18.76 7.64
N PHE A 417 -17.22 19.87 8.36
CA PHE A 417 -16.14 20.06 9.33
C PHE A 417 -16.23 19.09 10.50
N HIS A 418 -17.43 18.74 10.95
CA HIS A 418 -17.63 17.74 12.01
C HIS A 418 -16.99 16.39 11.65
N ALA A 419 -17.01 15.99 10.37
CA ALA A 419 -16.31 14.79 9.91
C ALA A 419 -14.77 14.91 9.99
N GLN A 420 -14.22 16.12 9.98
CA GLN A 420 -12.77 16.40 10.08
C GLN A 420 -12.28 16.60 11.51
N VAL A 421 -13.18 16.86 12.45
CA VAL A 421 -12.88 17.08 13.89
C VAL A 421 -11.97 16.01 14.49
N PRO A 422 -12.16 14.70 14.22
CA PRO A 422 -11.27 13.66 14.74
C PRO A 422 -9.81 13.87 14.36
N TYR A 423 -9.55 14.31 13.14
CA TYR A 423 -8.18 14.60 12.67
C TYR A 423 -7.61 15.85 13.33
N VAL A 424 -8.37 16.93 13.43
CA VAL A 424 -7.96 18.14 14.15
C VAL A 424 -7.59 17.81 15.60
N ASN A 425 -8.37 16.96 16.26
CA ASN A 425 -8.09 16.52 17.63
C ASN A 425 -6.77 15.74 17.74
N VAL A 426 -6.34 15.02 16.70
CA VAL A 426 -5.02 14.37 16.69
C VAL A 426 -3.92 15.43 16.75
N TYR A 427 -3.98 16.48 15.91
CA TYR A 427 -3.01 17.57 15.94
C TYR A 427 -2.95 18.28 17.30
N VAL A 428 -4.12 18.60 17.88
CA VAL A 428 -4.18 19.22 19.22
C VAL A 428 -3.58 18.30 20.28
N ARG A 429 -3.82 17.00 20.21
CA ARG A 429 -3.26 16.02 21.14
C ARG A 429 -1.76 15.87 21.00
N GLU A 430 -1.22 15.88 19.77
CA GLU A 430 0.23 15.83 19.54
C GLU A 430 0.93 17.13 19.98
N MET A 431 0.24 18.27 19.88
CA MET A 431 0.75 19.58 20.32
C MET A 431 0.82 19.70 21.86
N ALA A 432 -0.12 19.08 22.59
CA ALA A 432 -0.24 19.23 24.03
C ALA A 432 1.05 18.89 24.81
N PRO A 433 1.74 17.76 24.61
CA PRO A 433 2.97 17.43 25.31
C PRO A 433 4.14 18.37 24.94
N VAL A 434 4.19 18.86 23.70
CA VAL A 434 5.24 19.79 23.25
C VAL A 434 5.07 21.15 23.94
N LEU A 435 3.85 21.69 24.00
CA LEU A 435 3.53 22.90 24.71
C LEU A 435 3.83 22.78 26.23
N GLU A 436 3.52 21.62 26.81
CA GLU A 436 3.84 21.35 28.19
C GLU A 436 5.35 21.31 28.45
N ALA A 437 6.11 20.65 27.58
CA ALA A 437 7.57 20.62 27.68
C ALA A 437 8.19 22.00 27.57
N LYS A 438 7.71 22.86 26.64
CA LYS A 438 8.17 24.26 26.50
C LYS A 438 7.84 25.07 27.76
N ARG A 439 6.62 24.95 28.29
CA ARG A 439 6.19 25.62 29.51
C ARG A 439 7.05 25.23 30.72
N LEU A 440 7.31 23.92 30.88
CA LEU A 440 8.17 23.42 31.95
C LEU A 440 9.60 23.92 31.79
N THR A 441 10.13 23.93 30.57
CA THR A 441 11.47 24.46 30.31
C THR A 441 11.56 25.95 30.64
N GLU A 442 10.57 26.76 30.25
CA GLU A 442 10.48 28.17 30.65
C GLU A 442 10.41 28.34 32.16
N THR A 443 9.54 27.57 32.83
CA THR A 443 9.40 27.62 34.28
C THR A 443 10.71 27.22 34.99
N LEU A 444 11.37 26.17 34.51
CA LEU A 444 12.68 25.74 35.04
C LEU A 444 13.75 26.81 34.80
N ARG A 445 13.77 27.43 33.62
CA ARG A 445 14.69 28.51 33.31
C ARG A 445 14.46 29.69 34.24
N GLU A 446 13.21 30.15 34.38
CA GLU A 446 12.87 31.24 35.31
C GLU A 446 13.24 30.90 36.75
N SER A 447 12.96 29.70 37.23
CA SER A 447 13.32 29.28 38.57
C SER A 447 14.83 29.14 38.76
N SER A 448 15.58 28.75 37.72
CA SER A 448 17.05 28.66 37.74
C SER A 448 17.73 30.03 37.77
N LEU A 449 17.03 31.10 37.40
CA LEU A 449 17.52 32.49 37.39
C LEU A 449 17.15 33.28 38.66
N ARG A 450 16.39 32.65 39.57
CA ARG A 450 16.04 33.26 40.85
C ARG A 450 16.71 32.53 42.02
N ASP A 451 16.97 33.28 43.07
CA ASP A 451 17.41 32.74 44.34
C ASP A 451 16.20 32.16 45.10
N ALA A 452 16.26 30.88 45.43
CA ALA A 452 15.15 30.18 46.07
C ALA A 452 14.75 30.71 47.45
N MET A 453 15.69 31.33 48.18
CA MET A 453 15.45 31.86 49.53
C MET A 453 14.82 33.25 49.50
N THR A 454 15.35 34.14 48.70
CA THR A 454 14.96 35.57 48.69
C THR A 454 13.97 35.94 47.59
N GLY A 455 13.82 35.09 46.55
CA GLY A 455 13.01 35.34 45.36
C GLY A 455 13.57 36.45 44.45
N LEU A 456 14.74 36.98 44.75
CA LEU A 456 15.47 37.93 43.89
C LEU A 456 16.09 37.18 42.71
N ASN A 457 16.57 37.94 41.70
CA ASN A 457 17.40 37.34 40.67
C ASN A 457 18.71 36.83 41.31
N ASN A 458 19.23 35.71 40.80
CA ASN A 458 20.51 35.18 41.22
C ASN A 458 21.65 35.68 40.33
N ARG A 459 22.88 35.34 40.65
CA ARG A 459 24.08 35.70 39.89
C ARG A 459 24.00 35.25 38.42
N ARG A 460 23.46 34.07 38.18
CA ARG A 460 23.33 33.53 36.84
C ARG A 460 22.41 34.38 35.95
N PHE A 461 21.35 34.94 36.51
CA PHE A 461 20.51 35.93 35.81
C PHE A 461 21.32 37.09 35.28
N LEU A 462 22.20 37.67 36.12
CA LEU A 462 23.05 38.79 35.70
C LEU A 462 24.00 38.36 34.58
N GLU A 463 24.65 37.20 34.72
CA GLU A 463 25.57 36.66 33.71
C GLU A 463 24.88 36.45 32.35
N GLU A 464 23.63 35.98 32.32
CA GLU A 464 22.85 35.80 31.06
C GLU A 464 22.34 37.13 30.47
N TYR A 465 22.07 38.14 31.32
CA TYR A 465 21.40 39.38 30.89
C TYR A 465 22.35 40.55 30.63
N VAL A 466 23.57 40.52 31.17
CA VAL A 466 24.52 41.62 31.16
C VAL A 466 24.89 42.12 29.76
N ASP A 467 25.06 41.22 28.78
CA ASP A 467 25.41 41.61 27.41
C ASP A 467 24.32 42.45 26.77
N THR A 468 23.06 42.06 26.97
CA THR A 468 21.88 42.80 26.48
C THR A 468 21.76 44.15 27.15
N LEU A 469 21.99 44.19 28.46
CA LEU A 469 21.97 45.41 29.25
C LEU A 469 23.03 46.42 28.78
N VAL A 470 24.28 45.97 28.63
CA VAL A 470 25.41 46.79 28.16
C VAL A 470 25.18 47.27 26.72
N ALA A 471 24.72 46.39 25.80
CA ALA A 471 24.40 46.80 24.45
C ALA A 471 23.30 47.88 24.41
N THR A 472 22.29 47.75 25.27
CA THR A 472 21.21 48.73 25.39
C THR A 472 21.71 50.03 25.96
N ALA A 473 22.52 49.98 27.01
CA ALA A 473 23.10 51.16 27.64
C ALA A 473 23.98 51.96 26.65
N ARG A 474 24.84 51.28 25.91
CA ARG A 474 25.68 51.90 24.88
C ARG A 474 24.86 52.53 23.73
N ARG A 475 23.86 51.80 23.22
CA ARG A 475 23.00 52.28 22.12
C ARG A 475 22.21 53.52 22.53
N ARG A 476 21.65 53.53 23.74
CA ARG A 476 20.85 54.64 24.26
C ARG A 476 21.68 55.74 24.94
N LYS A 477 22.98 55.50 25.12
CA LYS A 477 23.90 56.41 25.84
C LYS A 477 23.41 56.70 27.25
N ILE A 478 22.96 55.66 27.94
CA ILE A 478 22.51 55.78 29.35
C ILE A 478 23.59 55.31 30.32
N GLU A 479 23.59 55.83 31.47
CA GLU A 479 24.47 55.41 32.56
C GLU A 479 23.81 54.35 33.43
N LEU A 480 24.63 53.42 33.93
CA LEU A 480 24.22 52.41 34.88
C LEU A 480 24.97 52.60 36.17
N ALA A 481 24.24 52.70 37.28
CA ALA A 481 24.87 52.68 38.58
C ALA A 481 24.89 51.27 39.15
N ILE A 482 26.07 50.78 39.49
CA ILE A 482 26.29 49.44 40.02
C ILE A 482 26.61 49.57 41.52
N MET A 483 25.77 48.88 42.32
CA MET A 483 25.96 48.85 43.78
C MET A 483 26.23 47.40 44.19
N VAL A 484 27.29 47.19 44.95
CA VAL A 484 27.55 45.92 45.65
C VAL A 484 27.30 46.17 47.14
N LEU A 485 26.48 45.31 47.74
CA LEU A 485 26.00 45.46 49.11
C LEU A 485 26.32 44.24 49.94
N ASP A 486 26.64 44.40 51.21
CA ASP A 486 26.91 43.29 52.12
C ASP A 486 26.35 43.62 53.52
N ILE A 487 25.84 42.53 54.18
CA ILE A 487 25.26 42.67 55.52
C ILE A 487 26.36 42.72 56.56
N ASP A 488 26.46 43.82 57.31
CA ASP A 488 27.47 44.00 58.32
C ASP A 488 27.35 42.98 59.45
N TYR A 489 28.46 42.22 59.67
CA TYR A 489 28.56 41.21 60.73
C TYR A 489 27.52 40.06 60.56
N PHE A 490 27.20 39.65 59.36
CA PHE A 490 26.18 38.60 59.09
C PHE A 490 26.58 37.27 59.71
N LYS A 491 27.84 36.88 59.62
CA LYS A 491 28.35 35.63 60.22
C LYS A 491 28.01 35.56 61.71
N MET A 492 28.14 36.68 62.42
CA MET A 492 27.82 36.73 63.86
C MET A 492 26.33 36.51 64.14
N VAL A 493 25.44 36.89 63.22
CA VAL A 493 24.00 36.56 63.32
C VAL A 493 23.81 35.06 63.28
N ASN A 494 24.42 34.36 62.31
CA ASN A 494 24.33 32.90 62.17
C ASN A 494 24.93 32.18 63.39
N ASP A 495 26.10 32.64 63.84
CA ASP A 495 26.81 32.04 64.98
C ASP A 495 26.05 32.22 66.32
N THR A 496 25.31 33.32 66.47
CA THR A 496 24.61 33.64 67.72
C THR A 496 23.16 33.14 67.73
N TYR A 497 22.44 33.28 66.65
CA TYR A 497 20.98 33.03 66.55
C TYR A 497 20.59 31.89 65.66
N GLY A 498 21.56 31.21 65.02
CA GLY A 498 21.34 30.12 64.11
C GLY A 498 21.01 30.53 62.66
N HIS A 499 21.09 29.59 61.76
CA HIS A 499 20.87 29.81 60.30
C HIS A 499 19.46 30.33 59.98
N ASP A 500 18.43 29.87 60.69
CA ASP A 500 17.05 30.36 60.49
C ASP A 500 16.93 31.89 60.74
N ALA A 501 17.71 32.43 61.69
CA ALA A 501 17.78 33.86 61.97
C ALA A 501 18.47 34.62 60.83
N GLY A 502 19.57 34.07 60.29
CA GLY A 502 20.22 34.57 59.08
C GLY A 502 19.32 34.61 57.88
N ASP A 503 18.57 33.53 57.64
CA ASP A 503 17.58 33.41 56.54
C ASP A 503 16.48 34.48 56.65
N ALA A 504 15.99 34.76 57.89
CA ALA A 504 15.03 35.85 58.13
C ALA A 504 15.59 37.22 57.82
N VAL A 505 16.86 37.47 58.16
CA VAL A 505 17.57 38.71 57.83
C VAL A 505 17.72 38.87 56.32
N LEU A 506 18.16 37.82 55.61
CA LEU A 506 18.30 37.85 54.15
C LEU A 506 16.97 38.10 53.44
N LYS A 507 15.89 37.46 53.87
CA LYS A 507 14.54 37.67 53.31
C LYS A 507 14.02 39.06 53.53
N SER A 508 14.25 39.58 54.73
CA SER A 508 13.85 40.97 55.12
C SER A 508 14.61 42.01 54.31
N LEU A 509 15.93 41.84 54.16
CA LEU A 509 16.75 42.72 53.33
C LEU A 509 16.28 42.61 51.83
N ALA A 510 16.10 41.45 51.29
CA ALA A 510 15.63 41.30 49.94
C ALA A 510 14.29 42.02 49.67
N ALA A 511 13.37 42.00 50.63
CA ALA A 511 12.10 42.72 50.53
C ALA A 511 12.33 44.26 50.51
N VAL A 512 13.21 44.80 51.35
CA VAL A 512 13.57 46.21 51.34
C VAL A 512 14.21 46.58 50.00
N LEU A 513 15.23 45.82 49.53
CA LEU A 513 15.91 46.10 48.27
C LEU A 513 14.94 46.20 47.12
N ARG A 514 14.04 45.21 47.01
CA ARG A 514 13.03 45.11 45.91
C ARG A 514 12.07 46.31 45.91
N THR A 515 11.70 46.84 47.11
CA THR A 515 10.76 47.97 47.21
C THR A 515 11.42 49.29 47.10
N SER A 516 12.75 49.36 47.25
CA SER A 516 13.54 50.59 47.21
C SER A 516 14.00 51.03 45.83
N VAL A 517 13.81 50.18 44.83
CA VAL A 517 14.19 50.41 43.42
C VAL A 517 12.99 50.31 42.48
N ARG A 518 13.13 50.81 41.26
CA ARG A 518 12.08 50.75 40.21
C ARG A 518 11.99 49.37 39.61
N ALA A 519 10.87 49.08 38.94
CA ALA A 519 10.68 47.81 38.22
C ALA A 519 11.69 47.61 37.08
N SER A 520 12.26 48.67 36.51
CA SER A 520 13.33 48.65 35.51
C SER A 520 14.69 48.28 36.06
N ASP A 521 14.89 48.45 37.38
CA ASP A 521 16.17 48.22 38.04
C ASP A 521 16.31 46.75 38.43
N MET A 522 17.56 46.29 38.53
CA MET A 522 17.83 44.88 38.85
C MET A 522 18.34 44.74 40.26
N VAL A 523 17.75 43.82 41.01
CA VAL A 523 18.22 43.40 42.32
C VAL A 523 18.60 41.95 42.26
N ILE A 524 19.85 41.67 42.59
CA ILE A 524 20.47 40.35 42.45
C ILE A 524 21.03 39.91 43.80
N ARG A 525 20.78 38.68 44.23
CA ARG A 525 21.56 38.04 45.26
C ARG A 525 22.83 37.48 44.63
N PHE A 526 23.97 38.12 44.86
CA PHE A 526 25.22 37.86 44.18
C PHE A 526 26.04 36.75 44.84
N GLY A 527 25.97 36.67 46.20
CA GLY A 527 26.64 35.68 47.03
C GLY A 527 25.79 35.26 48.22
N GLY A 528 26.38 34.67 49.24
CA GLY A 528 25.70 34.21 50.46
C GLY A 528 24.97 35.35 51.17
N GLU A 529 25.71 36.47 51.48
CA GLU A 529 25.24 37.69 52.17
C GLU A 529 25.41 38.95 51.33
N GLU A 530 25.83 38.76 50.03
CA GLU A 530 26.12 39.81 49.09
C GLU A 530 24.97 40.00 48.09
N PHE A 531 24.65 41.29 47.87
CA PHE A 531 23.63 41.68 46.88
C PHE A 531 24.23 42.67 45.89
N LEU A 532 23.70 42.63 44.66
CA LEU A 532 24.07 43.57 43.62
C LEU A 532 22.81 44.24 43.09
N ILE A 533 22.88 45.58 42.95
CA ILE A 533 21.81 46.36 42.33
C ILE A 533 22.36 47.07 41.11
N VAL A 534 21.61 47.04 40.01
CA VAL A 534 21.89 47.82 38.81
C VAL A 534 20.73 48.82 38.64
N LEU A 535 21.00 50.10 38.83
CA LEU A 535 20.06 51.16 38.50
C LEU A 535 20.28 51.58 37.04
N GLN A 536 19.23 51.62 36.27
CA GLN A 536 19.29 52.05 34.87
C GLN A 536 18.94 53.53 34.74
N GLU A 537 19.55 54.24 33.78
CA GLU A 537 19.29 55.66 33.49
C GLU A 537 19.40 56.50 34.74
N THR A 538 20.50 56.35 35.53
CA THR A 538 20.64 56.98 36.81
C THR A 538 22.03 57.61 36.96
N GLU A 539 22.07 58.89 37.12
CA GLU A 539 23.30 59.70 37.42
C GLU A 539 23.86 59.37 38.80
N ALA A 540 25.14 59.59 38.98
CA ALA A 540 25.88 59.26 40.19
C ALA A 540 25.27 59.85 41.49
N GLU A 541 24.82 61.10 41.46
CA GLU A 541 24.20 61.78 42.67
C GLU A 541 22.86 61.11 43.04
N ASN A 542 22.05 60.72 42.00
CA ASN A 542 20.80 60.06 42.24
C ASN A 542 21.03 58.62 42.74
N ALA A 543 22.02 57.93 42.21
CA ALA A 543 22.43 56.59 42.66
C ALA A 543 22.89 56.62 44.14
N LEU A 544 23.70 57.63 44.55
CA LEU A 544 24.08 57.79 45.91
C LEU A 544 22.89 58.02 46.84
N ARG A 545 21.91 58.84 46.43
CA ARG A 545 20.67 59.04 47.22
C ARG A 545 19.86 57.73 47.37
N VAL A 546 19.75 56.95 46.34
CA VAL A 546 19.08 55.66 46.42
C VAL A 546 19.83 54.72 47.35
N ALA A 547 21.15 54.61 47.21
CA ALA A 547 22.00 53.80 48.07
C ALA A 547 21.88 54.18 49.54
N GLU A 548 21.92 55.49 49.85
CA GLU A 548 21.79 55.98 51.21
C GLU A 548 20.38 55.75 51.79
N ASN A 549 19.36 55.89 50.99
CA ASN A 549 17.98 55.54 51.39
C ASN A 549 17.83 54.05 51.71
N ILE A 550 18.43 53.19 50.92
CA ILE A 550 18.45 51.73 51.16
C ILE A 550 19.18 51.47 52.49
N ARG A 551 20.39 52.04 52.67
CA ARG A 551 21.20 51.87 53.87
C ARG A 551 20.42 52.30 55.12
N ALA A 552 19.81 53.50 55.11
CA ALA A 552 19.05 54.04 56.24
C ALA A 552 17.82 53.14 56.54
N THR A 553 17.07 52.73 55.50
CA THR A 553 15.88 51.86 55.65
C THR A 553 16.26 50.53 56.30
N VAL A 554 17.39 49.93 55.90
CA VAL A 554 17.86 48.64 56.45
C VAL A 554 18.34 48.88 57.89
N ALA A 555 19.04 50.00 58.21
CA ALA A 555 19.49 50.31 59.56
C ALA A 555 18.33 50.50 60.55
N ASP A 556 17.18 50.98 60.09
CA ASP A 556 15.97 51.16 60.90
C ASP A 556 15.07 49.88 60.94
N LEU A 557 15.39 48.87 60.13
CA LEU A 557 14.58 47.68 60.03
C LEU A 557 14.67 46.78 61.26
N LYS A 558 13.52 46.51 61.88
CA LYS A 558 13.39 45.59 63.01
C LYS A 558 12.93 44.24 62.57
N ILE A 559 13.81 43.24 62.64
CA ILE A 559 13.56 41.87 62.17
C ILE A 559 13.27 40.99 63.40
N GLN A 560 12.08 40.45 63.47
CA GLN A 560 11.70 39.54 64.56
C GLN A 560 12.14 38.08 64.23
N VAL A 561 12.94 37.50 65.14
CA VAL A 561 13.46 36.18 65.02
C VAL A 561 13.44 35.47 66.35
N GLY A 562 12.69 34.39 66.51
CA GLY A 562 12.69 33.49 67.66
C GLY A 562 12.50 34.23 69.04
N GLY A 563 11.73 35.29 69.05
CA GLY A 563 11.50 36.09 70.26
C GLY A 563 12.50 37.26 70.51
N ALA A 564 13.55 37.40 69.69
CA ALA A 564 14.48 38.50 69.66
C ALA A 564 14.17 39.48 68.51
N VAL A 565 14.49 40.74 68.70
CA VAL A 565 14.43 41.75 67.63
C VAL A 565 15.87 42.09 67.22
N LEU A 566 16.17 41.73 65.95
CA LEU A 566 17.47 42.02 65.36
C LEU A 566 17.39 43.33 64.55
N GLN A 567 18.43 44.12 64.63
CA GLN A 567 18.65 45.32 63.83
C GLN A 567 20.03 45.19 63.20
N LYS A 568 20.11 45.29 61.88
CA LYS A 568 21.35 45.13 61.14
C LYS A 568 21.59 46.27 60.20
N THR A 569 22.83 46.45 59.85
CA THR A 569 23.25 47.47 58.91
C THR A 569 23.85 46.81 57.68
N ILE A 570 23.99 47.58 56.63
CA ILE A 570 24.65 47.18 55.39
C ILE A 570 25.71 48.19 55.01
N SER A 571 26.76 47.72 54.40
CA SER A 571 27.74 48.54 53.69
C SER A 571 27.48 48.46 52.19
N ILE A 572 27.67 49.59 51.49
CA ILE A 572 27.38 49.72 50.07
C ILE A 572 28.55 50.33 49.34
N GLY A 573 29.06 49.70 48.31
CA GLY A 573 29.98 50.26 47.33
C GLY A 573 29.27 50.58 46.02
N LEU A 574 29.54 51.74 45.45
CA LEU A 574 28.92 52.27 44.25
C LEU A 574 29.97 52.55 43.16
N ALA A 575 29.74 52.14 41.95
CA ALA A 575 30.50 52.51 40.74
C ALA A 575 29.58 52.78 39.57
N MET A 576 30.05 53.61 38.63
CA MET A 576 29.26 54.02 37.44
C MET A 576 29.81 53.43 36.16
N PHE A 577 28.93 52.87 35.34
CA PHE A 577 29.23 52.43 33.98
C PHE A 577 28.59 53.40 32.97
N PRO A 578 29.29 53.89 31.94
CA PRO A 578 30.70 53.66 31.62
C PRO A 578 31.70 54.62 32.21
N GLU A 579 31.28 55.49 33.11
CA GLU A 579 32.13 56.59 33.70
C GLU A 579 33.40 56.05 34.38
N ASP A 580 33.25 55.02 35.25
CA ASP A 580 34.39 54.47 36.00
C ASP A 580 35.13 53.37 35.24
N SER A 581 34.42 52.62 34.30
CA SER A 581 35.01 51.65 33.45
C SER A 581 34.15 51.37 32.20
N GLU A 582 34.82 51.12 31.08
CA GLU A 582 34.15 50.71 29.80
C GLU A 582 33.61 49.28 29.81
N THR A 583 33.98 48.45 30.79
CA THR A 583 33.47 47.07 30.92
C THR A 583 32.63 46.91 32.18
N PHE A 584 31.47 46.29 32.04
CA PHE A 584 30.51 46.11 33.13
C PHE A 584 31.14 45.36 34.33
N TRP A 585 31.81 44.24 34.07
CA TRP A 585 32.41 43.44 35.15
C TRP A 585 33.56 44.16 35.88
N GLN A 586 34.27 45.03 35.19
CA GLN A 586 35.27 45.88 35.86
C GLN A 586 34.61 46.94 36.74
N THR A 587 33.46 47.48 36.31
CA THR A 587 32.69 48.42 37.16
C THR A 587 32.14 47.71 38.40
N VAL A 588 31.71 46.42 38.27
CA VAL A 588 31.32 45.57 39.41
C VAL A 588 32.50 45.45 40.41
N LYS A 589 33.73 45.17 39.91
CA LYS A 589 34.92 45.11 40.75
C LYS A 589 35.21 46.45 41.45
N PHE A 590 35.02 47.54 40.75
CA PHE A 590 35.21 48.89 41.36
C PHE A 590 34.16 49.15 42.41
N ALA A 591 32.94 48.73 42.24
CA ALA A 591 31.92 48.81 43.31
C ALA A 591 32.30 47.92 44.51
N ASP A 592 32.90 46.75 44.28
CA ASP A 592 33.37 45.86 45.36
C ASP A 592 34.53 46.46 46.13
N VAL A 593 35.48 47.09 45.44
CA VAL A 593 36.57 47.88 46.12
C VAL A 593 35.99 49.00 46.97
N ALA A 594 34.98 49.71 46.49
CA ALA A 594 34.29 50.71 47.26
C ALA A 594 33.54 50.15 48.48
N LEU A 595 32.93 48.93 48.34
CA LEU A 595 32.30 48.19 49.43
C LEU A 595 33.33 47.80 50.51
N TYR A 596 34.50 47.30 50.09
CA TYR A 596 35.57 46.96 51.00
C TYR A 596 35.99 48.22 51.83
N ARG A 597 36.14 49.35 51.16
CA ARG A 597 36.45 50.63 51.83
C ARG A 597 35.35 51.05 52.81
N ALA A 598 34.07 50.84 52.42
CA ALA A 598 32.93 51.10 53.30
C ALA A 598 33.00 50.29 54.62
N LYS A 599 33.40 49.01 54.50
CA LYS A 599 33.58 48.08 55.64
C LYS A 599 34.76 48.49 56.51
N ASP A 600 35.87 48.93 55.90
CA ASP A 600 37.11 49.32 56.59
C ASP A 600 36.94 50.62 57.30
N ASP A 601 36.26 51.58 56.70
CA ASP A 601 35.99 52.92 57.30
C ASP A 601 34.96 52.92 58.45
N GLY A 602 34.48 51.69 58.87
CA GLY A 602 33.60 51.55 60.05
C GLY A 602 32.18 51.09 59.72
N ARG A 603 31.91 50.57 58.54
CA ARG A 603 30.63 49.97 58.11
C ARG A 603 29.44 50.92 58.09
N ASN A 604 28.23 50.38 57.78
CA ASN A 604 26.97 51.17 57.79
C ASN A 604 27.07 52.48 57.01
N ARG A 605 27.62 52.43 55.79
CA ARG A 605 27.82 53.61 54.93
C ARG A 605 27.80 53.21 53.43
N VAL A 606 27.65 54.26 52.65
CA VAL A 606 27.79 54.19 51.19
C VAL A 606 29.13 54.86 50.84
N VAL A 607 29.90 54.17 49.98
CA VAL A 607 31.13 54.71 49.41
C VAL A 607 31.05 54.60 47.89
N ARG A 608 31.27 55.78 47.22
CA ARG A 608 31.43 55.79 45.77
C ARG A 608 32.87 55.48 45.41
N PHE A 609 33.10 54.66 44.42
CA PHE A 609 34.41 54.39 43.88
C PHE A 609 35.10 55.67 43.41
N ARG A 610 36.43 55.75 43.64
CA ARG A 610 37.35 56.77 43.12
C ARG A 610 38.61 56.03 42.66
N SER A 611 39.25 56.55 41.61
CA SER A 611 40.43 55.90 40.98
C SER A 611 41.55 55.63 41.97
N GLU A 612 41.71 56.50 42.98
CA GLU A 612 42.75 56.38 44.04
C GLU A 612 42.54 55.12 44.90
N MET A 613 41.32 54.58 44.98
CA MET A 613 41.00 53.35 45.75
C MET A 613 41.52 52.10 45.06
N TRP A 614 41.68 52.14 43.77
CA TRP A 614 42.18 50.98 42.97
C TRP A 614 43.70 50.83 43.11
N GLU A 615 44.47 51.91 43.15
CA GLU A 615 45.94 51.88 43.25
C GLU A 615 46.44 51.21 44.55
N GLY A 616 45.63 51.16 45.59
CA GLY A 616 45.93 50.50 46.86
C GLY A 616 45.56 48.98 46.89
N HIS A 617 44.91 48.44 45.88
CA HIS A 617 44.36 47.08 45.89
C HIS A 617 44.85 46.18 44.69
N ALA A 618 45.78 46.70 43.85
CA ALA A 618 46.28 46.03 42.68
C ALA A 618 47.03 44.71 42.99
N ASP A 619 47.45 44.46 44.20
CA ASP A 619 48.21 43.28 44.63
C ASP A 619 47.38 42.22 45.37
N SER A 620 46.03 42.36 45.49
CA SER A 620 45.20 41.48 46.33
C SER A 620 44.12 40.70 45.55
N TYR A 621 44.12 40.68 44.18
CA TYR A 621 43.17 39.92 43.35
C TYR A 621 43.87 39.07 42.31
#